data_91c09dd7275f02188a5e4af106269262
#
_entry.id   91c09dd7275f02188a5e4af106269262
#
_cell.length_a   1.000
_cell.length_b   1.000
_cell.length_c   1.000
_cell.angle_alpha   90.00
_cell.angle_beta   90.00
_cell.angle_gamma   90.00
#
_symmetry.space_group_name_H-M   'P 1'
#
loop_
_entity.id
_entity.type
_entity.pdbx_description
1 polymer ?
#
loop_
_entity_poly.entity_id
_entity_poly.type
_entity_poly.pdbx_seq_one_letter_code
_entity_poly.pdbx_strand_id
1 'polypeptide(L)'
;VWLLGSSLFSAQLAAMLGLPFAFASHFAPDYLMRALEVYRAQYRPSAAWPKPYAMVGVNVFAADTDDEARRLFTSLQQQFINLRRGTPGKLPPPVDVLEANELELANVAHSLSFAAVGSRDTVRDKLRDRIAQTGADELIITAQIYDHAARLRSFELAAQIRDELASERR
;
A
#
# COMPACT_ATOMS: atom_id res chain seq x y z
N VAL A 1 11.36 -13.25 -12.27
CA VAL A 1 10.61 -13.83 -11.14
C VAL A 1 10.74 -12.91 -9.95
N TRP A 2 9.63 -12.61 -9.28
CA TRP A 2 9.56 -11.83 -8.04
C TRP A 2 9.13 -12.74 -6.90
N LEU A 3 9.61 -12.49 -5.69
CA LEU A 3 9.08 -13.11 -4.49
C LEU A 3 8.20 -12.11 -3.75
N LEU A 4 6.89 -12.44 -3.62
CA LEU A 4 5.91 -11.63 -2.89
C LEU A 4 5.65 -12.24 -1.51
N GLY A 5 5.57 -11.41 -0.49
CA GLY A 5 5.17 -11.83 0.84
C GLY A 5 4.93 -10.68 1.81
N SER A 6 4.53 -11.03 3.03
CA SER A 6 4.28 -10.08 4.13
C SER A 6 4.96 -10.53 5.44
N SER A 7 6.03 -11.31 5.35
CA SER A 7 6.71 -11.90 6.50
C SER A 7 8.23 -11.77 6.41
N LEU A 8 8.91 -11.95 7.54
CA LEU A 8 10.37 -12.00 7.58
C LEU A 8 10.92 -13.21 6.80
N PHE A 9 10.20 -14.33 6.80
CA PHE A 9 10.59 -15.54 6.04
C PHE A 9 10.68 -15.25 4.54
N SER A 10 9.65 -14.58 3.98
CA SER A 10 9.66 -14.24 2.55
C SER A 10 10.80 -13.30 2.18
N ALA A 11 11.13 -12.34 3.06
CA ALA A 11 12.25 -11.43 2.89
C ALA A 11 13.60 -12.17 2.89
N GLN A 12 13.81 -13.07 3.83
CA GLN A 12 15.00 -13.91 3.90
C GLN A 12 15.15 -14.81 2.66
N LEU A 13 14.06 -15.44 2.25
CA LEU A 13 14.06 -16.33 1.07
C LEU A 13 14.40 -15.56 -0.19
N ALA A 14 13.81 -14.36 -0.41
CA ALA A 14 14.14 -13.50 -1.54
C ALA A 14 15.62 -13.10 -1.53
N ALA A 15 16.14 -12.72 -0.37
CA ALA A 15 17.53 -12.32 -0.20
C ALA A 15 18.51 -13.49 -0.51
N MET A 16 18.23 -14.69 0.01
CA MET A 16 19.05 -15.89 -0.22
C MET A 16 19.07 -16.33 -1.68
N LEU A 17 17.93 -16.18 -2.38
CA LEU A 17 17.79 -16.54 -3.79
C LEU A 17 18.28 -15.45 -4.76
N GLY A 18 18.65 -14.26 -4.26
CA GLY A 18 19.06 -13.12 -5.09
C GLY A 18 17.94 -12.65 -6.01
N LEU A 19 16.69 -12.67 -5.52
CA LEU A 19 15.50 -12.26 -6.26
C LEU A 19 15.00 -10.89 -5.81
N PRO A 20 14.32 -10.12 -6.67
CA PRO A 20 13.59 -8.94 -6.24
C PRO A 20 12.44 -9.32 -5.31
N PHE A 21 12.18 -8.46 -4.34
CA PHE A 21 11.23 -8.70 -3.26
C PHE A 21 10.08 -7.69 -3.29
N ALA A 22 8.85 -8.18 -3.25
CA ALA A 22 7.65 -7.37 -3.11
C ALA A 22 7.01 -7.60 -1.72
N PHE A 23 6.81 -6.52 -0.95
CA PHE A 23 6.15 -6.61 0.35
C PHE A 23 4.69 -6.13 0.27
N ALA A 24 3.77 -6.96 0.76
CA ALA A 24 2.34 -6.70 0.72
C ALA A 24 1.87 -5.77 1.86
N SER A 25 2.45 -4.58 1.96
CA SER A 25 2.18 -3.59 3.02
C SER A 25 0.77 -2.98 2.99
N HIS A 26 0.07 -3.12 1.87
CA HIS A 26 -1.29 -2.60 1.70
C HIS A 26 -2.36 -3.28 2.58
N PHE A 27 -2.04 -4.40 3.24
CA PHE A 27 -2.92 -5.07 4.22
C PHE A 27 -2.17 -5.61 5.45
N ALA A 28 -0.85 -5.68 5.44
CA ALA A 28 -0.03 -6.23 6.53
C ALA A 28 1.25 -5.40 6.74
N PRO A 29 1.14 -4.17 7.29
CA PRO A 29 2.27 -3.25 7.39
C PRO A 29 3.28 -3.57 8.50
N ASP A 30 2.92 -4.38 9.50
CA ASP A 30 3.67 -4.56 10.76
C ASP A 30 5.15 -4.90 10.58
N TYR A 31 5.44 -5.82 9.66
CA TYR A 31 6.81 -6.29 9.43
C TYR A 31 7.52 -5.57 8.28
N LEU A 32 6.89 -4.59 7.64
CA LEU A 32 7.42 -3.96 6.43
C LEU A 32 8.87 -3.50 6.59
N MET A 33 9.12 -2.64 7.56
CA MET A 33 10.47 -2.04 7.75
C MET A 33 11.51 -3.09 8.10
N ARG A 34 11.17 -4.00 9.00
CA ARG A 34 12.08 -5.07 9.40
C ARG A 34 12.34 -6.07 8.26
N ALA A 35 11.33 -6.37 7.45
CA ALA A 35 11.48 -7.24 6.28
C ALA A 35 12.40 -6.62 5.22
N LEU A 36 12.25 -5.32 4.93
CA LEU A 36 13.13 -4.60 4.01
C LEU A 36 14.58 -4.54 4.52
N GLU A 37 14.77 -4.31 5.82
CA GLU A 37 16.09 -4.34 6.45
C GLU A 37 16.74 -5.72 6.31
N VAL A 38 16.03 -6.79 6.68
CA VAL A 38 16.50 -8.18 6.58
C VAL A 38 16.82 -8.54 5.14
N TYR A 39 15.92 -8.20 4.20
CA TYR A 39 16.12 -8.44 2.79
C TYR A 39 17.42 -7.82 2.29
N ARG A 40 17.64 -6.51 2.56
CA ARG A 40 18.84 -5.80 2.11
C ARG A 40 20.13 -6.29 2.78
N ALA A 41 20.07 -6.56 4.08
CA ALA A 41 21.24 -7.00 4.85
C ALA A 41 21.72 -8.41 4.47
N GLN A 42 20.80 -9.30 4.07
CA GLN A 42 21.09 -10.72 3.74
C GLN A 42 21.12 -10.99 2.24
N TYR A 43 20.96 -9.95 1.42
CA TYR A 43 20.88 -10.10 -0.03
C TYR A 43 22.15 -10.75 -0.64
N ARG A 44 21.93 -11.78 -1.45
CA ARG A 44 22.99 -12.43 -2.21
C ARG A 44 22.87 -12.06 -3.68
N PRO A 45 23.80 -11.30 -4.25
CA PRO A 45 23.74 -10.90 -5.65
C PRO A 45 23.60 -12.12 -6.58
N SER A 46 22.75 -12.00 -7.60
CA SER A 46 22.64 -12.96 -8.69
C SER A 46 23.01 -12.29 -10.02
N ALA A 47 23.25 -13.11 -11.06
CA ALA A 47 23.61 -12.57 -12.37
C ALA A 47 22.51 -11.65 -12.95
N ALA A 48 21.25 -11.96 -12.68
CA ALA A 48 20.11 -11.15 -13.14
C ALA A 48 19.86 -9.91 -12.26
N TRP A 49 20.22 -9.98 -10.97
CA TRP A 49 19.96 -8.94 -9.97
C TRP A 49 21.21 -8.73 -9.13
N PRO A 50 22.15 -7.86 -9.59
CA PRO A 50 23.41 -7.60 -8.87
C PRO A 50 23.23 -6.79 -7.59
N LYS A 51 22.05 -6.18 -7.38
CA LYS A 51 21.69 -5.38 -6.20
C LYS A 51 20.29 -5.76 -5.72
N PRO A 52 19.97 -5.58 -4.42
CA PRO A 52 18.61 -5.76 -3.94
C PRO A 52 17.67 -4.79 -4.63
N TYR A 53 16.46 -5.25 -4.95
CA TYR A 53 15.42 -4.46 -5.59
C TYR A 53 14.09 -4.73 -4.89
N ALA A 54 13.51 -3.71 -4.27
CA ALA A 54 12.34 -3.83 -3.41
C ALA A 54 11.14 -3.05 -3.94
N MET A 55 9.98 -3.72 -3.93
CA MET A 55 8.67 -3.13 -4.22
C MET A 55 7.80 -3.17 -2.96
N VAL A 56 6.99 -2.15 -2.72
CA VAL A 56 6.02 -2.15 -1.61
C VAL A 56 4.61 -1.87 -2.11
N GLY A 57 3.62 -2.57 -1.53
CA GLY A 57 2.21 -2.42 -1.86
C GLY A 57 1.59 -1.25 -1.11
N VAL A 58 0.87 -0.36 -1.80
CA VAL A 58 0.20 0.80 -1.21
C VAL A 58 -1.24 0.86 -1.67
N ASN A 59 -2.19 0.98 -0.73
CA ASN A 59 -3.56 1.38 -1.07
C ASN A 59 -3.57 2.88 -1.34
N VAL A 60 -4.01 3.29 -2.54
CA VAL A 60 -4.14 4.70 -2.92
C VAL A 60 -5.60 5.03 -3.16
N PHE A 61 -6.10 6.02 -2.45
CA PHE A 61 -7.44 6.59 -2.59
C PHE A 61 -7.29 8.08 -2.82
N ALA A 62 -7.05 8.46 -4.08
CA ALA A 62 -6.94 9.86 -4.49
C ALA A 62 -8.28 10.34 -5.05
N ALA A 63 -8.72 11.52 -4.62
CA ALA A 63 -9.91 12.19 -5.11
C ALA A 63 -9.66 13.70 -5.27
N ASP A 64 -10.66 14.46 -5.72
CA ASP A 64 -10.51 15.91 -5.88
C ASP A 64 -10.43 16.63 -4.53
N THR A 65 -10.96 16.04 -3.46
CA THR A 65 -10.83 16.54 -2.07
C THR A 65 -10.44 15.44 -1.09
N ASP A 66 -9.88 15.83 0.06
CA ASP A 66 -9.55 14.90 1.14
C ASP A 66 -10.80 14.23 1.73
N ASP A 67 -11.91 14.95 1.83
CA ASP A 67 -13.18 14.43 2.38
C ASP A 67 -13.77 13.35 1.47
N GLU A 68 -13.78 13.59 0.16
CA GLU A 68 -14.21 12.61 -0.81
C GLU A 68 -13.34 11.34 -0.76
N ALA A 69 -12.02 11.49 -0.74
CA ALA A 69 -11.11 10.37 -0.64
C ALA A 69 -11.33 9.55 0.65
N ARG A 70 -11.53 10.22 1.78
CA ARG A 70 -11.85 9.56 3.06
C ARG A 70 -13.17 8.78 2.97
N ARG A 71 -14.19 9.37 2.37
CA ARG A 71 -15.47 8.70 2.14
C ARG A 71 -15.31 7.46 1.25
N LEU A 72 -14.61 7.56 0.13
CA LEU A 72 -14.34 6.42 -0.77
C LEU A 72 -13.57 5.30 -0.06
N PHE A 73 -12.65 5.65 0.84
CA PHE A 73 -11.86 4.70 1.61
C PHE A 73 -12.67 3.86 2.58
N THR A 74 -13.83 4.34 3.02
CA THR A 74 -14.72 3.59 3.93
C THR A 74 -15.19 2.26 3.33
N SER A 75 -15.25 2.10 2.01
CA SER A 75 -15.53 0.82 1.36
C SER A 75 -14.52 -0.25 1.74
N LEU A 76 -13.23 0.06 1.67
CA LEU A 76 -12.16 -0.86 2.07
C LEU A 76 -12.15 -1.10 3.58
N GLN A 77 -12.40 -0.07 4.38
CA GLN A 77 -12.48 -0.21 5.84
C GLN A 77 -13.62 -1.15 6.25
N GLN A 78 -14.81 -1.02 5.66
CA GLN A 78 -15.92 -1.95 5.87
C GLN A 78 -15.56 -3.38 5.46
N GLN A 79 -14.87 -3.56 4.35
CA GLN A 79 -14.43 -4.89 3.90
C GLN A 79 -13.50 -5.55 4.93
N PHE A 80 -12.57 -4.80 5.53
CA PHE A 80 -11.68 -5.29 6.58
C PHE A 80 -12.44 -5.62 7.86
N ILE A 81 -13.44 -4.81 8.26
CA ILE A 81 -14.32 -5.09 9.40
C ILE A 81 -15.09 -6.40 9.16
N ASN A 82 -15.72 -6.53 8.00
CA ASN A 82 -16.51 -7.72 7.64
C ASN A 82 -15.65 -8.99 7.60
N LEU A 83 -14.43 -8.88 7.06
CA LEU A 83 -13.49 -10.01 7.06
C LEU A 83 -13.15 -10.48 8.47
N ARG A 84 -12.91 -9.55 9.40
CA ARG A 84 -12.60 -9.88 10.80
C ARG A 84 -13.81 -10.41 11.58
N ARG A 85 -15.02 -9.98 11.22
CA ARG A 85 -16.29 -10.52 11.75
C ARG A 85 -16.62 -11.91 11.20
N GLY A 86 -15.81 -12.45 10.26
CA GLY A 86 -16.08 -13.73 9.61
C GLY A 86 -17.23 -13.69 8.59
N THR A 87 -17.59 -12.50 8.13
CA THR A 87 -18.65 -12.25 7.13
C THR A 87 -18.08 -11.60 5.87
N PRO A 88 -17.07 -12.23 5.18
CA PRO A 88 -16.52 -11.68 3.97
C PRO A 88 -17.58 -11.59 2.86
N GLY A 89 -17.48 -10.55 2.03
CA GLY A 89 -18.43 -10.32 0.96
C GLY A 89 -17.82 -9.48 -0.17
N LYS A 90 -18.68 -9.02 -1.08
CA LYS A 90 -18.31 -8.05 -2.10
C LYS A 90 -17.91 -6.73 -1.42
N LEU A 91 -17.10 -5.93 -2.11
CA LEU A 91 -16.77 -4.58 -1.65
C LEU A 91 -18.06 -3.77 -1.46
N PRO A 92 -18.35 -3.26 -0.26
CA PRO A 92 -19.57 -2.49 -0.01
C PRO A 92 -19.45 -1.05 -0.56
N PRO A 93 -20.57 -0.36 -0.79
CA PRO A 93 -20.53 1.07 -1.14
C PRO A 93 -19.96 1.90 0.02
N PRO A 94 -19.41 3.09 -0.27
CA PRO A 94 -18.87 3.97 0.76
C PRO A 94 -19.99 4.53 1.65
N VAL A 95 -19.67 4.77 2.91
CA VAL A 95 -20.57 5.33 3.94
C VAL A 95 -19.97 6.58 4.56
N ASP A 96 -20.81 7.41 5.17
CA ASP A 96 -20.33 8.61 5.87
C ASP A 96 -19.85 8.27 7.29
N VAL A 97 -20.41 7.22 7.91
CA VAL A 97 -20.05 6.73 9.25
C VAL A 97 -19.87 5.22 9.21
N LEU A 98 -18.76 4.73 9.75
CA LEU A 98 -18.50 3.30 9.88
C LEU A 98 -19.27 2.72 11.08
N GLU A 99 -20.05 1.68 10.86
CA GLU A 99 -20.74 0.92 11.91
C GLU A 99 -19.78 -0.11 12.55
N ALA A 100 -18.94 0.35 13.47
CA ALA A 100 -17.94 -0.46 14.14
C ALA A 100 -17.66 0.07 15.55
N ASN A 101 -17.26 -0.84 16.47
CA ASN A 101 -16.81 -0.44 17.79
C ASN A 101 -15.36 0.11 17.75
N GLU A 102 -14.92 0.71 18.85
CA GLU A 102 -13.61 1.35 18.95
C GLU A 102 -12.44 0.40 18.63
N LEU A 103 -12.52 -0.85 19.09
CA LEU A 103 -11.49 -1.86 18.84
C LEU A 103 -11.41 -2.24 17.36
N GLU A 104 -12.56 -2.40 16.70
CA GLU A 104 -12.61 -2.69 15.26
C GLU A 104 -12.03 -1.52 14.46
N LEU A 105 -12.39 -0.28 14.81
CA LEU A 105 -11.86 0.94 14.16
C LEU A 105 -10.34 1.03 14.35
N ALA A 106 -9.82 0.81 15.56
CA ALA A 106 -8.39 0.82 15.83
C ALA A 106 -7.64 -0.26 15.03
N ASN A 107 -8.19 -1.46 14.97
CA ASN A 107 -7.62 -2.58 14.22
C ASN A 107 -7.58 -2.31 12.70
N VAL A 108 -8.64 -1.71 12.14
CA VAL A 108 -8.68 -1.37 10.72
C VAL A 108 -7.72 -0.23 10.41
N ALA A 109 -7.69 0.82 11.25
CA ALA A 109 -6.75 1.92 11.11
C ALA A 109 -5.29 1.42 11.13
N HIS A 110 -4.96 0.47 12.01
CA HIS A 110 -3.65 -0.16 12.07
C HIS A 110 -3.33 -0.96 10.79
N SER A 111 -4.22 -1.86 10.37
CA SER A 111 -4.01 -2.70 9.18
C SER A 111 -3.86 -1.89 7.88
N LEU A 112 -4.53 -0.75 7.81
CA LEU A 112 -4.52 0.14 6.65
C LEU A 112 -3.64 1.40 6.85
N SER A 113 -2.78 1.40 7.86
CA SER A 113 -1.94 2.57 8.22
C SER A 113 -0.96 2.98 7.12
N PHE A 114 -0.63 2.08 6.19
CA PHE A 114 0.26 2.36 5.07
C PHE A 114 -0.46 2.95 3.85
N ALA A 115 -1.79 3.11 3.90
CA ALA A 115 -2.57 3.68 2.81
C ALA A 115 -2.26 5.18 2.59
N ALA A 116 -2.35 5.63 1.33
CA ALA A 116 -2.32 7.02 0.93
C ALA A 116 -3.73 7.45 0.51
N VAL A 117 -4.40 8.24 1.36
CA VAL A 117 -5.79 8.67 1.20
C VAL A 117 -5.84 10.18 1.27
N GLY A 118 -6.47 10.83 0.30
CA GLY A 118 -6.63 12.29 0.29
C GLY A 118 -6.75 12.87 -1.13
N SER A 119 -6.67 14.19 -1.19
CA SER A 119 -6.53 14.95 -2.42
C SER A 119 -5.19 14.60 -3.11
N ARG A 120 -5.05 15.05 -4.36
CA ARG A 120 -3.81 14.84 -5.13
C ARG A 120 -2.56 15.25 -4.34
N ASP A 121 -2.56 16.43 -3.73
CA ASP A 121 -1.39 16.93 -2.99
C ASP A 121 -1.15 16.12 -1.71
N THR A 122 -2.19 15.79 -0.96
CA THR A 122 -2.10 14.94 0.22
C THR A 122 -1.55 13.54 -0.11
N VAL A 123 -2.01 12.93 -1.20
CA VAL A 123 -1.52 11.62 -1.65
C VAL A 123 -0.07 11.71 -2.13
N ARG A 124 0.30 12.75 -2.88
CA ARG A 124 1.69 12.98 -3.31
C ARG A 124 2.63 13.02 -2.11
N ASP A 125 2.31 13.82 -1.11
CA ASP A 125 3.16 13.99 0.07
C ASP A 125 3.28 12.67 0.85
N LYS A 126 2.16 11.95 1.05
CA LYS A 126 2.17 10.62 1.66
C LYS A 126 3.01 9.61 0.88
N LEU A 127 2.91 9.57 -0.44
CA LEU A 127 3.70 8.65 -1.26
C LEU A 127 5.20 9.01 -1.20
N ARG A 128 5.54 10.31 -1.21
CA ARG A 128 6.92 10.78 -1.00
C ARG A 128 7.48 10.28 0.33
N ASP A 129 6.71 10.43 1.42
CA ASP A 129 7.12 9.95 2.75
C ASP A 129 7.29 8.43 2.78
N ARG A 130 6.37 7.65 2.16
CA ARG A 130 6.50 6.19 2.07
C ARG A 130 7.75 5.77 1.31
N ILE A 131 8.04 6.44 0.20
CA ILE A 131 9.27 6.19 -0.57
C ILE A 131 10.51 6.51 0.26
N ALA A 132 10.54 7.66 0.93
CA ALA A 132 11.67 8.06 1.79
C ALA A 132 11.85 7.10 2.97
N GLN A 133 10.77 6.71 3.62
CA GLN A 133 10.78 5.80 4.77
C GLN A 133 11.28 4.40 4.40
N THR A 134 10.81 3.86 3.29
CA THR A 134 11.09 2.47 2.89
C THR A 134 12.34 2.33 2.03
N GLY A 135 12.75 3.38 1.33
CA GLY A 135 13.76 3.30 0.27
C GLY A 135 13.37 2.29 -0.81
N ALA A 136 12.08 2.11 -1.09
CA ALA A 136 11.59 1.20 -2.12
C ALA A 136 11.97 1.70 -3.51
N ASP A 137 12.31 0.75 -4.39
CA ASP A 137 12.61 1.01 -5.80
C ASP A 137 11.33 1.18 -6.62
N GLU A 138 10.26 0.46 -6.24
CA GLU A 138 8.94 0.52 -6.86
C GLU A 138 7.81 0.55 -5.83
N LEU A 139 6.69 1.18 -6.22
CA LEU A 139 5.42 1.08 -5.54
C LEU A 139 4.43 0.33 -6.43
N ILE A 140 3.76 -0.70 -5.88
CA ILE A 140 2.59 -1.29 -6.52
C ILE A 140 1.33 -0.72 -5.87
N ILE A 141 0.49 -0.08 -6.68
CA ILE A 141 -0.68 0.63 -6.20
C ILE A 141 -1.93 -0.23 -6.36
N THR A 142 -2.74 -0.29 -5.31
CA THR A 142 -4.10 -0.83 -5.36
C THR A 142 -5.11 0.25 -5.00
N ALA A 143 -6.31 0.19 -5.59
CA ALA A 143 -7.44 1.08 -5.31
C ALA A 143 -8.73 0.29 -5.29
N GLN A 144 -9.15 -0.18 -4.10
CA GLN A 144 -10.40 -0.90 -3.93
C GLN A 144 -11.55 0.09 -3.68
N ILE A 145 -11.84 0.90 -4.69
CA ILE A 145 -12.91 1.91 -4.71
C ILE A 145 -14.14 1.29 -5.35
N TYR A 146 -15.30 1.42 -4.67
CA TYR A 146 -16.57 0.83 -5.09
C TYR A 146 -17.06 1.39 -6.44
N ASP A 147 -17.09 2.72 -6.56
CA ASP A 147 -17.47 3.37 -7.81
C ASP A 147 -16.34 3.27 -8.85
N HIS A 148 -16.68 2.79 -10.05
CA HIS A 148 -15.68 2.57 -11.10
C HIS A 148 -15.09 3.87 -11.64
N ALA A 149 -15.90 4.91 -11.79
CA ALA A 149 -15.42 6.19 -12.30
C ALA A 149 -14.47 6.85 -11.29
N ALA A 150 -14.82 6.84 -9.99
CA ALA A 150 -13.95 7.32 -8.93
C ALA A 150 -12.64 6.50 -8.85
N ARG A 151 -12.70 5.19 -9.09
CA ARG A 151 -11.50 4.34 -9.15
C ARG A 151 -10.58 4.74 -10.30
N LEU A 152 -11.11 4.96 -11.50
CA LEU A 152 -10.33 5.44 -12.63
C LEU A 152 -9.71 6.81 -12.33
N ARG A 153 -10.50 7.72 -11.75
CA ARG A 153 -10.02 9.05 -11.34
C ARG A 153 -8.86 8.95 -10.35
N SER A 154 -8.95 8.04 -9.38
CA SER A 154 -7.87 7.81 -8.41
C SER A 154 -6.58 7.34 -9.09
N PHE A 155 -6.66 6.46 -10.09
CA PHE A 155 -5.48 6.02 -10.85
C PHE A 155 -4.93 7.13 -11.77
N GLU A 156 -5.77 7.98 -12.36
CA GLU A 156 -5.33 9.14 -13.13
C GLU A 156 -4.52 10.11 -12.26
N LEU A 157 -5.03 10.45 -11.06
CA LEU A 157 -4.33 11.29 -10.10
C LEU A 157 -3.02 10.64 -9.64
N ALA A 158 -3.03 9.33 -9.37
CA ALA A 158 -1.82 8.60 -9.01
C ALA A 158 -0.76 8.61 -10.12
N ALA A 159 -1.17 8.54 -11.40
CA ALA A 159 -0.25 8.64 -12.54
C ALA A 159 0.39 10.04 -12.64
N GLN A 160 -0.38 11.10 -12.42
CA GLN A 160 0.15 12.47 -12.37
C GLN A 160 1.16 12.64 -11.24
N ILE A 161 0.84 12.13 -10.05
CA ILE A 161 1.74 12.16 -8.88
C ILE A 161 3.05 11.40 -9.18
N ARG A 162 2.97 10.23 -9.83
CA ARG A 162 4.17 9.48 -10.26
C ARG A 162 5.10 10.34 -11.11
N ASP A 163 4.55 11.05 -12.10
CA ASP A 163 5.34 11.85 -13.03
C ASP A 163 6.02 13.04 -12.32
N GLU A 164 5.35 13.63 -11.33
CA GLU A 164 5.93 14.67 -10.47
C GLU A 164 7.08 14.13 -9.61
N LEU A 165 6.81 13.06 -8.86
CA LEU A 165 7.82 12.44 -7.99
C LEU A 165 9.03 11.92 -8.78
N ALA A 166 8.83 11.48 -10.02
CA ALA A 166 9.92 11.08 -10.91
C ALA A 166 10.77 12.29 -11.37
N SER A 167 10.14 13.45 -11.55
CA SER A 167 10.85 14.68 -11.94
C SER A 167 11.69 15.26 -10.80
N GLU A 168 11.25 15.13 -9.55
CA GLU A 168 11.96 15.58 -8.36
C GLU A 168 13.27 14.79 -8.08
N ARG A 169 13.40 13.58 -8.65
CA ARG A 169 14.57 12.69 -8.48
C ARG A 169 15.68 12.88 -9.51
N ARG A 170 15.46 13.73 -10.51
CA ARG A 170 16.44 14.06 -11.56
C ARG A 170 17.25 15.28 -11.20
#